data_abf2d4629805e98c84d2aacf79c0b7b1
#
_entry.id   abf2d4629805e98c84d2aacf79c0b7b1
#
_cell.length_a   1.000
_cell.length_b   1.000
_cell.length_c   1.000
_cell.angle_alpha   90.00
_cell.angle_beta   90.00
_cell.angle_gamma   90.00
#
_symmetry.space_group_name_H-M   'P 1'
#
loop_
_entity.id
_entity.type
_entity.pdbx_description
1 polymer ?
#
loop_
_entity_poly.entity_id
_entity_poly.type
_entity_poly.pdbx_seq_one_letter_code
_entity_poly.pdbx_strand_id
1 'polypeptide(L)'
;MNMFYDVSDLKTDDIFLRLVRTCEAQPEKRWLPAYYFDICLPDGTKIGYCDLRIGHNDKTYIGGNIGYGIEEPYRGHRYAAKACSLLFHQARKHKLDYLTISCVPTNTASSRTCEIAGGVYLETADIPEDNEMYAEGKRQVMISRFAL
;
A
#
# COMPACT_ATOMS: atom_id res chain seq x y z
N MET A 1 0.22 11.11 19.84
CA MET A 1 0.78 9.76 19.97
C MET A 1 0.09 8.83 18.99
N ASN A 2 0.87 8.11 18.23
CA ASN A 2 0.32 7.18 17.24
C ASN A 2 0.03 5.84 17.91
N MET A 3 -1.18 5.35 17.71
CA MET A 3 -1.56 4.04 18.22
C MET A 3 -1.65 3.06 17.06
N PHE A 4 -0.96 1.93 17.19
CA PHE A 4 -1.07 0.83 16.23
C PHE A 4 -2.02 -0.21 16.81
N TYR A 5 -2.91 -0.73 15.95
CA TYR A 5 -3.94 -1.67 16.37
C TYR A 5 -3.54 -3.10 16.05
N ASP A 6 -4.23 -4.05 16.68
CA ASP A 6 -4.02 -5.47 16.44
C ASP A 6 -4.12 -5.80 14.95
N VAL A 7 -3.28 -6.74 14.50
CA VAL A 7 -3.20 -7.16 13.09
C VAL A 7 -3.51 -8.65 12.93
N SER A 8 -3.86 -9.35 14.00
CA SER A 8 -4.07 -10.81 13.96
C SER A 8 -5.27 -11.24 13.11
N ASP A 9 -6.17 -10.31 12.79
CA ASP A 9 -7.35 -10.57 11.96
C ASP A 9 -7.08 -10.33 10.46
N LEU A 10 -5.87 -9.96 10.09
CA LEU A 10 -5.52 -9.67 8.68
C LEU A 10 -5.22 -10.95 7.92
N LYS A 11 -6.27 -11.69 7.61
CA LYS A 11 -6.17 -12.98 6.91
C LYS A 11 -7.41 -13.26 6.08
N THR A 12 -7.19 -14.02 5.02
CA THR A 12 -8.23 -14.63 4.17
C THR A 12 -7.98 -16.12 4.11
N ASP A 13 -8.79 -16.85 3.32
CA ASP A 13 -8.55 -18.28 3.10
C ASP A 13 -7.23 -18.54 2.37
N ASP A 14 -6.75 -17.56 1.62
CA ASP A 14 -5.60 -17.72 0.72
C ASP A 14 -4.31 -17.14 1.24
N ILE A 15 -4.36 -16.09 2.06
CA ILE A 15 -3.18 -15.37 2.56
C ILE A 15 -3.41 -14.82 3.96
N PHE A 16 -2.31 -14.48 4.63
CA PHE A 16 -2.37 -13.62 5.81
C PHE A 16 -1.20 -12.62 5.77
N LEU A 17 -1.36 -11.54 6.52
CA LEU A 17 -0.32 -10.52 6.66
C LEU A 17 0.41 -10.72 7.98
N ARG A 18 1.72 -10.93 7.89
CA ARG A 18 2.58 -11.09 9.07
C ARG A 18 3.28 -9.77 9.34
N LEU A 19 3.05 -9.17 10.50
CA LEU A 19 3.67 -7.90 10.84
C LEU A 19 5.19 -8.06 10.96
N VAL A 20 5.92 -7.25 10.20
CA VAL A 20 7.38 -7.18 10.28
C VAL A 20 7.78 -6.10 11.27
N ARG A 21 7.19 -4.92 11.14
CA ARG A 21 7.46 -3.78 12.03
C ARG A 21 6.42 -2.69 11.87
N THR A 22 6.39 -1.77 12.82
CA THR A 22 5.69 -0.50 12.69
C THR A 22 6.72 0.63 12.76
N CYS A 23 6.39 1.75 12.15
CA CYS A 23 7.21 2.96 12.24
C CYS A 23 6.33 4.11 12.69
N GLU A 24 6.79 4.87 13.69
CA GLU A 24 6.09 6.06 14.13
C GLU A 24 6.32 7.21 13.14
N ALA A 25 5.48 8.23 13.22
CA ALA A 25 5.61 9.44 12.42
C ALA A 25 6.98 10.08 12.62
N GLN A 26 7.54 10.60 11.52
CA GLN A 26 8.77 11.41 11.55
C GLN A 26 8.47 12.72 10.81
N PRO A 27 7.90 13.72 11.50
CA PRO A 27 7.45 14.97 10.87
C PRO A 27 8.55 15.70 10.09
N GLU A 28 9.79 15.65 10.57
CA GLU A 28 10.93 16.28 9.90
C GLU A 28 11.21 15.71 8.52
N LYS A 29 10.79 14.45 8.28
CA LYS A 29 10.89 13.79 6.98
C LYS A 29 9.55 13.75 6.25
N ARG A 30 8.51 14.27 6.86
CA ARG A 30 7.12 14.19 6.40
C ARG A 30 6.65 12.74 6.24
N TRP A 31 7.14 11.85 7.12
CA TRP A 31 6.73 10.45 7.16
C TRP A 31 5.58 10.27 8.13
N LEU A 32 4.56 9.57 7.67
CA LEU A 32 3.39 9.20 8.46
C LEU A 32 3.65 7.88 9.19
N PRO A 33 2.86 7.57 10.24
CA PRO A 33 2.93 6.25 10.87
C PRO A 33 2.67 5.16 9.84
N ALA A 34 3.34 4.02 9.96
CA ALA A 34 3.23 2.96 8.97
C ALA A 34 3.33 1.58 9.59
N TYR A 35 2.62 0.61 8.97
CA TYR A 35 2.76 -0.83 9.20
C TYR A 35 3.51 -1.43 8.02
N TYR A 36 4.38 -2.40 8.30
CA TYR A 36 5.08 -3.16 7.28
C TYR A 36 4.83 -4.64 7.48
N PHE A 37 4.41 -5.32 6.42
CA PHE A 37 4.00 -6.73 6.48
C PHE A 37 4.71 -7.58 5.44
N ASP A 38 4.89 -8.87 5.78
CA ASP A 38 5.05 -9.91 4.77
C ASP A 38 3.67 -10.39 4.36
N ILE A 39 3.49 -10.68 3.07
CA ILE A 39 2.31 -11.39 2.57
C ILE A 39 2.67 -12.87 2.57
N CYS A 40 1.87 -13.70 3.25
CA CYS A 40 2.17 -15.11 3.44
C CYS A 40 1.02 -16.01 3.00
N LEU A 41 1.38 -17.19 2.47
CA LEU A 41 0.41 -18.28 2.28
C LEU A 41 -0.01 -18.82 3.65
N PRO A 42 -1.12 -19.57 3.75
CA PRO A 42 -1.59 -20.10 5.04
C PRO A 42 -0.55 -20.94 5.79
N ASP A 43 0.39 -21.58 5.10
CA ASP A 43 1.46 -22.36 5.73
C ASP A 43 2.63 -21.50 6.24
N GLY A 44 2.57 -20.18 6.06
CA GLY A 44 3.62 -19.26 6.50
C GLY A 44 4.65 -18.90 5.44
N THR A 45 4.56 -19.46 4.24
CA THR A 45 5.49 -19.14 3.16
C THR A 45 5.32 -17.68 2.75
N LYS A 46 6.41 -16.90 2.81
CA LYS A 46 6.40 -15.51 2.35
C LYS A 46 6.34 -15.49 0.82
N ILE A 47 5.37 -14.75 0.29
CA ILE A 47 5.17 -14.60 -1.16
C ILE A 47 5.24 -13.16 -1.63
N GLY A 48 5.42 -12.22 -0.71
CA GLY A 48 5.50 -10.81 -1.05
C GLY A 48 5.55 -9.94 0.19
N TYR A 49 5.36 -8.64 -0.03
CA TYR A 49 5.33 -7.65 1.04
C TYR A 49 4.23 -6.64 0.78
N CYS A 50 3.81 -5.95 1.82
CA CYS A 50 2.97 -4.76 1.68
C CYS A 50 3.16 -3.83 2.87
N ASP A 51 2.73 -2.60 2.71
CA ASP A 51 2.79 -1.61 3.77
C ASP A 51 1.57 -0.70 3.73
N LEU A 52 1.30 -0.04 4.86
CA LEU A 52 0.18 0.88 5.01
C LEU A 52 0.64 2.10 5.79
N ARG A 53 0.51 3.28 5.19
CA ARG A 53 0.77 4.56 5.83
C ARG A 53 -0.54 5.17 6.28
N ILE A 54 -0.56 5.68 7.52
CA ILE A 54 -1.77 6.17 8.17
C ILE A 54 -1.80 7.69 8.11
N GLY A 55 -2.73 8.22 7.34
CA GLY A 55 -2.91 9.66 7.18
C GLY A 55 -2.66 10.13 5.75
N HIS A 56 -2.62 11.46 5.57
CA HIS A 56 -2.47 12.08 4.26
C HIS A 56 -1.54 13.28 4.32
N ASN A 57 -0.64 13.38 3.35
CA ASN A 57 0.20 14.55 3.10
C ASN A 57 0.67 14.52 1.64
N ASP A 58 1.42 15.54 1.21
CA ASP A 58 1.90 15.65 -0.17
C ASP A 58 2.69 14.42 -0.60
N LYS A 59 3.54 13.94 0.28
CA LYS A 59 4.42 12.82 0.00
C LYS A 59 3.64 11.53 -0.17
N THR A 60 2.66 11.31 0.67
CA THR A 60 1.78 10.14 0.62
C THR A 60 0.83 10.21 -0.57
N TYR A 61 0.44 11.41 -1.00
CA TYR A 61 -0.36 11.56 -2.21
C TYR A 61 0.39 11.01 -3.44
N ILE A 62 1.66 11.34 -3.58
CA ILE A 62 2.49 10.86 -4.71
C ILE A 62 2.89 9.39 -4.54
N GLY A 63 3.28 8.99 -3.34
CA GLY A 63 3.75 7.64 -3.08
C GLY A 63 2.66 6.63 -2.77
N GLY A 64 1.44 7.10 -2.45
CA GLY A 64 0.33 6.25 -2.03
C GLY A 64 0.39 5.88 -0.54
N ASN A 65 -0.77 5.54 0.01
CA ASN A 65 -0.87 5.01 1.37
C ASN A 65 -0.42 3.56 1.45
N ILE A 66 -0.48 2.83 0.33
CA ILE A 66 -0.18 1.40 0.26
C ILE A 66 0.90 1.14 -0.77
N GLY A 67 1.91 0.37 -0.39
CA GLY A 67 2.86 -0.23 -1.30
C GLY A 67 2.76 -1.75 -1.20
N TYR A 68 3.07 -2.46 -2.28
CA TYR A 68 3.05 -3.93 -2.29
C TYR A 68 3.91 -4.48 -3.41
N GLY A 69 4.30 -5.75 -3.26
CA GLY A 69 4.96 -6.52 -4.29
C GLY A 69 4.73 -7.99 -4.05
N ILE A 70 4.52 -8.74 -5.14
CA ILE A 70 4.37 -10.20 -5.11
C ILE A 70 5.57 -10.80 -5.82
N GLU A 71 6.20 -11.80 -5.22
CA GLU A 71 7.32 -12.52 -5.83
C GLU A 71 6.85 -13.24 -7.08
N GLU A 72 7.68 -13.21 -8.12
CA GLU A 72 7.32 -13.66 -9.46
C GLU A 72 6.62 -15.03 -9.52
N PRO A 73 7.08 -16.09 -8.82
CA PRO A 73 6.43 -17.39 -8.88
C PRO A 73 4.98 -17.41 -8.40
N TYR A 74 4.57 -16.40 -7.64
CA TYR A 74 3.23 -16.33 -7.02
C TYR A 74 2.31 -15.33 -7.69
N ARG A 75 2.74 -14.70 -8.77
CA ARG A 75 1.90 -13.72 -9.50
C ARG A 75 0.80 -14.41 -10.28
N GLY A 76 -0.27 -13.65 -10.59
CA GLY A 76 -1.39 -14.16 -11.38
C GLY A 76 -2.53 -14.74 -10.56
N HIS A 77 -2.50 -14.62 -9.24
CA HIS A 77 -3.52 -15.18 -8.33
C HIS A 77 -4.31 -14.11 -7.58
N ARG A 78 -4.14 -12.83 -7.92
CA ARG A 78 -4.80 -11.69 -7.26
C ARG A 78 -4.42 -11.53 -5.78
N TYR A 79 -3.28 -12.05 -5.36
CA TYR A 79 -2.83 -11.92 -3.97
C TYR A 79 -2.63 -10.46 -3.56
N ALA A 80 -2.14 -9.62 -4.46
CA ALA A 80 -1.97 -8.19 -4.18
C ALA A 80 -3.30 -7.51 -3.88
N ALA A 81 -4.35 -7.79 -4.66
CA ALA A 81 -5.68 -7.23 -4.42
C ALA A 81 -6.27 -7.73 -3.08
N LYS A 82 -6.05 -9.00 -2.74
CA LYS A 82 -6.48 -9.54 -1.46
C LYS A 82 -5.74 -8.89 -0.29
N ALA A 83 -4.44 -8.66 -0.44
CA ALA A 83 -3.65 -7.94 0.57
C ALA A 83 -4.17 -6.50 0.72
N CYS A 84 -4.49 -5.80 -0.37
CA CYS A 84 -5.07 -4.47 -0.31
C CYS A 84 -6.38 -4.46 0.48
N SER A 85 -7.27 -5.43 0.27
CA SER A 85 -8.52 -5.54 1.04
C SER A 85 -8.27 -5.64 2.54
N LEU A 86 -7.26 -6.41 2.94
CA LEU A 86 -6.86 -6.53 4.34
C LEU A 86 -6.31 -5.19 4.88
N LEU A 87 -5.52 -4.50 4.08
CA LEU A 87 -4.99 -3.19 4.46
C LEU A 87 -6.11 -2.14 4.57
N PHE A 88 -7.13 -2.19 3.72
CA PHE A 88 -8.30 -1.33 3.83
C PHE A 88 -9.00 -1.55 5.17
N HIS A 89 -9.15 -2.81 5.56
CA HIS A 89 -9.73 -3.17 6.86
C HIS A 89 -8.92 -2.56 8.00
N GLN A 90 -7.60 -2.67 7.96
CA GLN A 90 -6.72 -2.08 8.98
C GLN A 90 -6.82 -0.54 8.98
N ALA A 91 -6.88 0.08 7.81
CA ALA A 91 -7.03 1.53 7.69
C ALA A 91 -8.35 2.02 8.31
N ARG A 92 -9.42 1.27 8.18
CA ARG A 92 -10.72 1.62 8.81
C ARG A 92 -10.62 1.68 10.32
N LYS A 93 -9.78 0.87 10.94
CA LYS A 93 -9.55 0.93 12.40
C LYS A 93 -9.00 2.29 12.82
N HIS A 94 -8.26 2.97 11.93
CA HIS A 94 -7.72 4.31 12.14
C HIS A 94 -8.70 5.41 11.74
N LYS A 95 -9.91 5.04 11.33
CA LYS A 95 -10.97 5.99 10.94
C LYS A 95 -10.60 6.85 9.75
N LEU A 96 -9.82 6.32 8.83
CA LEU A 96 -9.55 6.99 7.55
C LEU A 96 -10.78 6.86 6.66
N ASP A 97 -11.14 7.96 5.98
CA ASP A 97 -12.28 7.98 5.05
C ASP A 97 -11.92 7.43 3.68
N TYR A 98 -10.67 7.53 3.32
CA TYR A 98 -10.15 7.07 2.04
C TYR A 98 -8.65 6.84 2.13
N LEU A 99 -8.12 6.18 1.13
CA LEU A 99 -6.68 6.14 0.90
C LEU A 99 -6.39 6.15 -0.59
N THR A 100 -5.13 6.32 -0.92
CA THR A 100 -4.67 6.32 -2.31
C THR A 100 -3.62 5.24 -2.51
N ILE A 101 -3.57 4.73 -3.74
CA ILE A 101 -2.50 3.85 -4.21
C ILE A 101 -1.96 4.50 -5.49
N SER A 102 -0.66 4.57 -5.63
CA SER A 102 -0.02 5.08 -6.83
C SER A 102 0.82 4.01 -7.50
N CYS A 103 0.92 4.08 -8.82
CA CYS A 103 1.79 3.21 -9.60
C CYS A 103 2.35 3.97 -10.79
N VAL A 104 3.54 3.58 -11.24
CA VAL A 104 4.08 4.18 -12.46
C VAL A 104 3.23 3.73 -13.67
N PRO A 105 3.03 4.60 -14.68
CA PRO A 105 2.12 4.27 -15.79
C PRO A 105 2.45 2.99 -16.56
N THR A 106 3.70 2.58 -16.55
CA THR A 106 4.14 1.35 -17.24
C THR A 106 3.91 0.08 -16.42
N ASN A 107 3.55 0.20 -15.15
CA ASN A 107 3.29 -0.96 -14.30
C ASN A 107 1.83 -1.41 -14.45
N THR A 108 1.55 -2.17 -15.51
CA THR A 108 0.20 -2.63 -15.83
C THR A 108 -0.35 -3.60 -14.79
N ALA A 109 0.49 -4.40 -14.15
CA ALA A 109 0.07 -5.32 -13.10
C ALA A 109 -0.48 -4.56 -11.89
N SER A 110 0.19 -3.49 -11.46
CA SER A 110 -0.28 -2.66 -10.35
C SER A 110 -1.56 -1.90 -10.71
N SER A 111 -1.63 -1.35 -11.92
CA SER A 111 -2.84 -0.69 -12.41
C SER A 111 -4.04 -1.64 -12.39
N ARG A 112 -3.83 -2.88 -12.82
CA ARG A 112 -4.87 -3.92 -12.81
C ARG A 112 -5.30 -4.26 -11.38
N THR A 113 -4.34 -4.35 -10.46
CA THR A 113 -4.62 -4.59 -9.04
C THR A 113 -5.51 -3.50 -8.47
N CYS A 114 -5.24 -2.23 -8.78
CA CYS A 114 -6.08 -1.11 -8.35
C CYS A 114 -7.50 -1.22 -8.88
N GLU A 115 -7.68 -1.58 -10.14
CA GLU A 115 -9.01 -1.79 -10.74
C GLU A 115 -9.77 -2.90 -10.01
N ILE A 116 -9.12 -4.04 -9.79
CA ILE A 116 -9.73 -5.20 -9.12
C ILE A 116 -10.14 -4.84 -7.70
N ALA A 117 -9.34 -4.05 -7.01
CA ALA A 117 -9.61 -3.62 -5.64
C ALA A 117 -10.68 -2.52 -5.54
N GLY A 118 -11.16 -2.00 -6.67
CA GLY A 118 -12.24 -1.02 -6.70
C GLY A 118 -11.79 0.44 -6.66
N GLY A 119 -10.57 0.72 -7.09
CA GLY A 119 -10.04 2.07 -7.11
C GLY A 119 -10.68 2.96 -8.19
N VAL A 120 -10.74 4.25 -7.88
CA VAL A 120 -11.19 5.29 -8.81
C VAL A 120 -9.96 6.09 -9.23
N TYR A 121 -9.64 6.08 -10.51
CA TYR A 121 -8.52 6.85 -11.04
C TYR A 121 -8.77 8.34 -10.85
N LEU A 122 -7.80 9.05 -10.26
CA LEU A 122 -7.88 10.49 -10.07
C LEU A 122 -7.09 11.25 -11.14
N GLU A 123 -5.80 10.97 -11.27
CA GLU A 123 -4.93 11.71 -12.18
C GLU A 123 -3.60 10.97 -12.36
N THR A 124 -2.88 11.39 -13.39
CA THR A 124 -1.47 11.07 -13.54
C THR A 124 -0.69 12.33 -13.16
N ALA A 125 0.11 12.25 -12.11
CA ALA A 125 0.83 13.38 -11.55
C ALA A 125 2.32 13.29 -11.83
N ASP A 126 2.97 14.45 -12.02
CA ASP A 126 4.42 14.52 -12.11
C ASP A 126 5.02 14.35 -10.71
N ILE A 127 6.11 13.59 -10.64
CA ILE A 127 6.83 13.36 -9.39
C ILE A 127 7.74 14.56 -9.11
N PRO A 128 7.64 15.20 -7.93
CA PRO A 128 8.54 16.31 -7.58
C PRO A 128 10.00 15.89 -7.56
N GLU A 129 10.89 16.80 -7.93
CA GLU A 129 12.34 16.52 -7.99
C GLU A 129 12.93 16.13 -6.63
N ASP A 130 12.34 16.59 -5.54
CA ASP A 130 12.80 16.29 -4.17
C ASP A 130 12.24 14.99 -3.62
N ASN A 131 11.44 14.25 -4.39
CA ASN A 131 10.88 12.96 -3.99
C ASN A 131 11.85 11.83 -4.30
N GLU A 132 11.92 10.83 -3.42
CA GLU A 132 12.81 9.68 -3.59
C GLU A 132 12.56 8.93 -4.90
N MET A 133 11.31 8.86 -5.35
CA MET A 133 10.96 8.20 -6.60
C MET A 133 11.59 8.90 -7.82
N TYR A 134 11.74 10.21 -7.75
CA TYR A 134 12.42 10.97 -8.82
C TYR A 134 13.89 10.58 -8.91
N ALA A 135 14.54 10.43 -7.77
CA ALA A 135 15.94 9.98 -7.69
C ALA A 135 16.11 8.56 -8.25
N GLU A 136 15.06 7.72 -8.17
CA GLU A 136 15.03 6.37 -8.74
C GLU A 136 14.78 6.36 -10.25
N GLY A 137 14.60 7.51 -10.86
CA GLY A 137 14.37 7.64 -12.30
C GLY A 137 12.90 7.69 -12.71
N LYS A 138 11.97 7.66 -11.76
CA LYS A 138 10.54 7.74 -12.04
C LYS A 138 10.13 9.19 -12.22
N ARG A 139 9.20 9.46 -13.14
CA ARG A 139 8.78 10.83 -13.49
C ARG A 139 7.30 11.07 -13.25
N GLN A 140 6.45 10.05 -13.39
CA GLN A 140 5.00 10.17 -13.24
C GLN A 140 4.43 9.00 -12.47
N VAL A 141 3.31 9.24 -11.77
CA VAL A 141 2.51 8.20 -11.13
C VAL A 141 1.05 8.38 -11.48
N MET A 142 0.34 7.26 -11.63
CA MET A 142 -1.11 7.22 -11.72
C MET A 142 -1.63 7.04 -10.30
N ILE A 143 -2.55 7.90 -9.89
CA ILE A 143 -3.10 7.91 -8.52
C ILE A 143 -4.54 7.45 -8.56
N SER A 144 -4.87 6.44 -7.77
CA SER A 144 -6.22 5.93 -7.58
C SER A 144 -6.67 6.11 -6.14
N ARG A 145 -7.96 6.43 -5.95
CA ARG A 145 -8.57 6.65 -4.65
C ARG A 145 -9.50 5.49 -4.31
N PHE A 146 -9.48 5.10 -3.05
CA PHE A 146 -10.29 4.01 -2.52
C PHE A 146 -11.08 4.56 -1.33
N ALA A 147 -12.41 4.63 -1.45
CA ALA A 147 -13.27 5.00 -0.33
C ALA A 147 -13.30 3.85 0.69
N LEU A 148 -13.24 4.18 1.97
CA LEU A 148 -13.20 3.18 3.04
C LEU A 148 -14.52 3.07 3.79
#